data_657dea4ee2c12b1f20507f68bf792fa6
#
_entry.id   657dea4ee2c12b1f20507f68bf792fa6
#
_cell.length_a   1.000
_cell.length_b   1.000
_cell.length_c   1.000
_cell.angle_alpha   90.00
_cell.angle_beta   90.00
_cell.angle_gamma   90.00
#
_symmetry.space_group_name_H-M   'P 1'
#
loop_
_entity.id
_entity.type
_entity.pdbx_description
1 polymer ?
#
loop_
_entity_poly.entity_id
_entity_poly.type
_entity_poly.pdbx_seq_one_letter_code
_entity_poly.pdbx_strand_id
1 'polypeptide(L)'
;MTGARLTHARSSTGEILVTNDGATILKAIALDNAAAKVLVNISKVQDDEVGDGTTSVTVLAAELLREAEKLVDQKIHPQTIIEGYRIASRAALKTLEKIATVHSKDEKAFRQDLEAIARTTLSSKVLSQDRDQFSKLAVDAVLKLGGSTDLTHIQIIK
;
A
#
# COMPACT_ATOMS: atom_id res chain seq x y z
N MET A 1 7.37 -11.76 -17.64
CA MET A 1 5.94 -11.37 -17.63
C MET A 1 5.29 -11.97 -16.37
N THR A 2 5.32 -11.23 -15.28
CA THR A 2 4.60 -11.61 -14.05
C THR A 2 3.18 -11.08 -14.18
N GLY A 3 2.28 -11.92 -14.71
CA GLY A 3 0.86 -11.61 -14.76
C GLY A 3 0.33 -11.40 -13.33
N ALA A 4 -0.47 -10.37 -13.12
CA ALA A 4 -1.15 -10.10 -11.87
C ALA A 4 -1.91 -11.37 -11.44
N ARG A 5 -1.51 -11.94 -10.30
CA ARG A 5 -2.12 -13.16 -9.79
C ARG A 5 -3.42 -12.77 -9.11
N LEU A 6 -4.53 -13.10 -9.74
CA LEU A 6 -5.85 -12.89 -9.15
C LEU A 6 -6.12 -13.96 -8.09
N THR A 7 -6.58 -13.53 -6.93
CA THR A 7 -6.99 -14.43 -5.84
C THR A 7 -8.51 -14.43 -5.75
N HIS A 8 -9.09 -15.62 -5.67
CA HIS A 8 -10.50 -15.79 -5.40
C HIS A 8 -10.68 -15.85 -3.88
N ALA A 9 -11.20 -14.80 -3.29
CA ALA A 9 -11.59 -14.77 -1.89
C ALA A 9 -13.09 -15.05 -1.78
N ARG A 10 -13.49 -15.99 -0.93
CA ARG A 10 -14.89 -16.24 -0.62
C ARG A 10 -15.23 -15.47 0.66
N SER A 11 -16.12 -14.51 0.56
CA SER A 11 -16.63 -13.79 1.72
C SER A 11 -17.38 -14.74 2.68
N SER A 12 -17.50 -14.35 3.95
CA SER A 12 -18.36 -15.03 4.93
C SER A 12 -19.82 -15.11 4.48
N THR A 13 -20.25 -14.23 3.58
CA THR A 13 -21.58 -14.21 2.95
C THR A 13 -21.70 -15.16 1.75
N GLY A 14 -20.62 -15.83 1.34
CA GLY A 14 -20.60 -16.75 0.21
C GLY A 14 -20.34 -16.10 -1.14
N GLU A 15 -20.16 -14.79 -1.21
CA GLU A 15 -19.80 -14.09 -2.44
C GLU A 15 -18.36 -14.39 -2.85
N ILE A 16 -18.14 -14.55 -4.15
CA ILE A 16 -16.82 -14.75 -4.72
C ILE A 16 -16.26 -13.40 -5.14
N LEU A 17 -15.20 -12.99 -4.49
CA LEU A 17 -14.48 -11.76 -4.81
C LEU A 17 -13.17 -12.11 -5.53
N VAL A 18 -12.99 -11.60 -6.74
CA VAL A 18 -11.76 -11.77 -7.52
C VAL A 18 -10.94 -10.49 -7.39
N THR A 19 -9.81 -10.55 -6.69
CA THR A 19 -8.97 -9.39 -6.44
C THR A 19 -7.50 -9.77 -6.30
N ASN A 20 -6.60 -8.83 -6.51
CA ASN A 20 -5.19 -8.92 -6.16
C ASN A 20 -4.78 -7.89 -5.10
N ASP A 21 -5.77 -7.15 -4.56
CA ASP A 21 -5.53 -6.18 -3.50
C ASP A 21 -5.42 -6.86 -2.13
N GLY A 22 -4.29 -6.60 -1.44
CA GLY A 22 -3.98 -7.22 -0.15
C GLY A 22 -4.96 -6.84 0.95
N ALA A 23 -5.40 -5.57 1.01
CA ALA A 23 -6.34 -5.11 2.02
C ALA A 23 -7.71 -5.80 1.86
N THR A 24 -8.18 -5.90 0.62
CA THR A 24 -9.44 -6.58 0.28
C THR A 24 -9.39 -8.07 0.62
N ILE A 25 -8.28 -8.75 0.30
CA ILE A 25 -8.07 -10.17 0.63
C ILE A 25 -8.09 -10.36 2.15
N LEU A 26 -7.34 -9.54 2.89
CA LEU A 26 -7.24 -9.66 4.35
C LEU A 26 -8.56 -9.36 5.06
N LYS A 27 -9.36 -8.40 4.56
CA LYS A 27 -10.71 -8.12 5.07
C LYS A 27 -11.68 -9.29 4.88
N ALA A 28 -11.51 -10.06 3.80
CA ALA A 28 -12.37 -11.22 3.49
C ALA A 28 -12.06 -12.45 4.37
N ILE A 29 -10.90 -12.50 5.02
CA ILE A 29 -10.50 -13.59 5.90
C ILE A 29 -11.13 -13.35 7.29
N ALA A 30 -11.93 -14.31 7.75
CA ALA A 30 -12.42 -14.30 9.12
C ALA A 30 -11.27 -14.61 10.09
N LEU A 31 -10.89 -13.62 10.90
CA LEU A 31 -9.81 -13.73 11.87
C LEU A 31 -10.34 -13.51 13.29
N ASP A 32 -10.10 -14.46 14.18
CA ASP A 32 -10.47 -14.36 15.59
C ASP A 32 -9.33 -13.80 16.44
N ASN A 33 -8.09 -13.99 16.01
CA ASN A 33 -6.90 -13.56 16.74
C ASN A 33 -6.73 -12.04 16.69
N ALA A 34 -6.62 -11.39 17.86
CA ALA A 34 -6.47 -9.95 17.98
C ALA A 34 -5.18 -9.40 17.35
N ALA A 35 -4.06 -10.11 17.45
CA ALA A 35 -2.80 -9.71 16.82
C ALA A 35 -2.89 -9.76 15.30
N ALA A 36 -3.55 -10.79 14.75
CA ALA A 36 -3.79 -10.85 13.31
C ALA A 36 -4.68 -9.70 12.82
N LYS A 37 -5.68 -9.27 13.60
CA LYS A 37 -6.50 -8.10 13.30
C LYS A 37 -5.69 -6.80 13.22
N VAL A 38 -4.61 -6.69 14.02
CA VAL A 38 -3.70 -5.52 13.92
C VAL A 38 -3.01 -5.48 12.56
N LEU A 39 -2.54 -6.61 12.02
CA LEU A 39 -1.95 -6.68 10.68
C LEU A 39 -2.95 -6.30 9.59
N VAL A 40 -4.20 -6.76 9.71
CA VAL A 40 -5.28 -6.34 8.79
C VAL A 40 -5.51 -4.84 8.85
N ASN A 41 -5.51 -4.24 10.04
CA ASN A 41 -5.66 -2.81 10.20
C ASN A 41 -4.48 -2.02 9.62
N ILE A 42 -3.25 -2.51 9.73
CA ILE A 42 -2.07 -1.90 9.08
C ILE A 42 -2.27 -1.87 7.56
N SER A 43 -2.72 -2.97 6.97
CA SER A 43 -3.03 -3.03 5.54
C SER A 43 -4.15 -2.07 5.15
N LYS A 44 -5.19 -1.98 5.98
CA LYS A 44 -6.32 -1.05 5.75
C LYS A 44 -5.88 0.41 5.79
N VAL A 45 -5.08 0.80 6.77
CA VAL A 45 -4.56 2.18 6.88
C VAL A 45 -3.71 2.52 5.66
N GLN A 46 -2.87 1.59 5.19
CA GLN A 46 -2.09 1.78 3.96
C GLN A 46 -3.00 1.99 2.75
N ASP A 47 -4.12 1.26 2.66
CA ASP A 47 -5.11 1.40 1.59
C ASP A 47 -5.79 2.77 1.65
N ASP A 48 -6.24 3.19 2.83
CA ASP A 48 -6.96 4.45 3.04
C ASP A 48 -6.05 5.67 2.78
N GLU A 49 -4.76 5.62 3.13
CA GLU A 49 -3.82 6.76 3.01
C GLU A 49 -3.10 6.83 1.65
N VAL A 50 -2.75 5.70 1.07
CA VAL A 50 -1.89 5.62 -0.12
C VAL A 50 -2.57 4.92 -1.30
N GLY A 51 -3.44 3.94 -1.05
CA GLY A 51 -4.14 3.14 -2.08
C GLY A 51 -3.25 2.11 -2.79
N ASP A 52 -2.00 1.93 -2.35
CA ASP A 52 -1.06 0.94 -2.90
C ASP A 52 -0.11 0.42 -1.83
N GLY A 53 0.53 -0.73 -2.09
CA GLY A 53 1.50 -1.33 -1.18
C GLY A 53 0.89 -2.07 0.01
N THR A 54 -0.40 -2.34 0.02
CA THR A 54 -1.14 -3.02 1.09
C THR A 54 -0.56 -4.39 1.44
N THR A 55 -0.19 -5.17 0.44
CA THR A 55 0.49 -6.47 0.63
C THR A 55 1.91 -6.28 1.14
N SER A 56 2.66 -5.34 0.57
CA SER A 56 4.07 -5.10 0.93
C SER A 56 4.22 -4.65 2.38
N VAL A 57 3.37 -3.74 2.87
CA VAL A 57 3.41 -3.28 4.26
C VAL A 57 3.06 -4.40 5.23
N THR A 58 2.11 -5.26 4.86
CA THR A 58 1.72 -6.41 5.70
C THR A 58 2.84 -7.43 5.81
N VAL A 59 3.48 -7.76 4.68
CA VAL A 59 4.63 -8.69 4.66
C VAL A 59 5.80 -8.10 5.47
N LEU A 60 6.10 -6.82 5.29
CA LEU A 60 7.16 -6.16 6.07
C LEU A 60 6.85 -6.20 7.57
N ALA A 61 5.63 -5.88 7.98
CA ALA A 61 5.23 -5.93 9.38
C ALA A 61 5.33 -7.35 9.95
N ALA A 62 4.90 -8.36 9.19
CA ALA A 62 5.00 -9.76 9.60
C ALA A 62 6.45 -10.23 9.75
N GLU A 63 7.34 -9.83 8.83
CA GLU A 63 8.77 -10.15 8.91
C GLU A 63 9.45 -9.47 10.11
N LEU A 64 9.14 -8.20 10.37
CA LEU A 64 9.65 -7.50 11.55
C LEU A 64 9.18 -8.17 12.86
N LEU A 65 7.92 -8.64 12.93
CA LEU A 65 7.43 -9.37 14.08
C LEU A 65 8.13 -10.73 14.24
N ARG A 66 8.37 -11.45 13.14
CA ARG A 66 9.09 -12.72 13.16
C ARG A 66 10.53 -12.57 13.64
N GLU A 67 11.20 -11.51 13.23
CA GLU A 67 12.56 -11.21 13.74
C GLU A 67 12.52 -10.77 15.22
N ALA A 68 11.49 -10.03 15.63
CA ALA A 68 11.30 -9.68 17.03
C ALA A 68 11.09 -10.92 17.92
N GLU A 69 10.32 -11.91 17.47
CA GLU A 69 10.11 -13.18 18.17
C GLU A 69 11.44 -13.87 18.48
N LYS A 70 12.33 -13.98 17.49
CA LYS A 70 13.69 -14.57 17.69
C LYS A 70 14.51 -13.82 18.76
N LEU A 71 14.38 -12.50 18.81
CA LEU A 71 15.07 -11.70 19.82
C LEU A 71 14.47 -11.90 21.23
N VAL A 72 13.15 -12.04 21.32
CA VAL A 72 12.48 -12.38 22.59
C VAL A 72 12.91 -13.75 23.09
N ASP A 73 13.05 -14.73 22.20
CA ASP A 73 13.55 -16.08 22.54
C ASP A 73 14.97 -16.04 23.11
N GLN A 74 15.81 -15.09 22.63
CA GLN A 74 17.14 -14.79 23.16
C GLN A 74 17.09 -14.00 24.49
N LYS A 75 15.90 -13.83 25.09
CA LYS A 75 15.67 -13.10 26.35
C LYS A 75 15.94 -11.58 26.26
N ILE A 76 15.91 -11.00 25.07
CA ILE A 76 15.94 -9.54 24.90
C ILE A 76 14.56 -8.99 25.25
N HIS A 77 14.54 -7.98 26.11
CA HIS A 77 13.29 -7.39 26.57
C HIS A 77 12.55 -6.70 25.40
N PRO A 78 11.23 -6.89 25.24
CA PRO A 78 10.45 -6.29 24.14
C PRO A 78 10.61 -4.77 24.01
N GLN A 79 10.73 -4.03 25.10
CA GLN A 79 10.97 -2.58 25.07
C GLN A 79 12.28 -2.19 24.36
N THR A 80 13.33 -2.99 24.50
CA THR A 80 14.61 -2.77 23.81
C THR A 80 14.43 -2.96 22.30
N ILE A 81 13.66 -3.96 21.89
CA ILE A 81 13.36 -4.23 20.48
C ILE A 81 12.53 -3.07 19.89
N ILE A 82 11.52 -2.61 20.62
CA ILE A 82 10.68 -1.47 20.20
C ILE A 82 11.52 -0.21 20.02
N GLU A 83 12.43 0.09 20.94
CA GLU A 83 13.30 1.27 20.81
C GLU A 83 14.26 1.13 19.62
N GLY A 84 14.80 -0.06 19.37
CA GLY A 84 15.59 -0.36 18.18
C GLY A 84 14.82 -0.09 16.89
N TYR A 85 13.56 -0.54 16.80
CA TYR A 85 12.71 -0.29 15.64
C TYR A 85 12.36 1.19 15.46
N ARG A 86 12.15 1.93 16.55
CA ARG A 86 11.94 3.39 16.49
C ARG A 86 13.15 4.13 15.92
N ILE A 87 14.35 3.75 16.34
CA ILE A 87 15.61 4.34 15.83
C ILE A 87 15.76 4.00 14.36
N ALA A 88 15.57 2.75 13.97
CA ALA A 88 15.65 2.29 12.58
C ALA A 88 14.64 2.98 11.67
N SER A 89 13.39 3.12 12.12
CA SER A 89 12.33 3.81 11.37
C SER A 89 12.69 5.28 11.11
N ARG A 90 13.16 6.01 12.13
CA ARG A 90 13.61 7.40 11.96
C ARG A 90 14.78 7.53 10.98
N ALA A 91 15.74 6.60 11.06
CA ALA A 91 16.88 6.57 10.13
C ALA A 91 16.45 6.27 8.69
N ALA A 92 15.50 5.34 8.51
CA ALA A 92 14.95 4.99 7.20
C ALA A 92 14.21 6.18 6.57
N LEU A 93 13.33 6.86 7.32
CA LEU A 93 12.63 8.06 6.85
C LEU A 93 13.60 9.16 6.42
N LYS A 94 14.59 9.46 7.26
CA LYS A 94 15.62 10.46 6.94
C LYS A 94 16.44 10.09 5.68
N THR A 95 16.65 8.81 5.45
CA THR A 95 17.35 8.33 4.25
C THR A 95 16.45 8.48 3.01
N LEU A 96 15.18 8.11 3.12
CA LEU A 96 14.20 8.27 2.04
C LEU A 96 14.08 9.74 1.62
N GLU A 97 13.97 10.67 2.58
CA GLU A 97 13.92 12.11 2.30
C GLU A 97 15.17 12.59 1.53
N LYS A 98 16.35 12.06 1.84
CA LYS A 98 17.60 12.46 1.18
C LYS A 98 17.72 11.95 -0.26
N ILE A 99 17.19 10.75 -0.54
CA ILE A 99 17.26 10.13 -1.87
C ILE A 99 16.07 10.44 -2.75
N ALA A 100 15.00 11.03 -2.16
CA ALA A 100 13.80 11.39 -2.90
C ALA A 100 14.11 12.48 -3.94
N THR A 101 13.67 12.25 -5.17
CA THR A 101 13.72 13.25 -6.23
C THR A 101 12.42 14.05 -6.22
N VAL A 102 12.53 15.38 -6.22
CA VAL A 102 11.36 16.28 -6.13
C VAL A 102 11.37 17.25 -7.30
N HIS A 103 10.34 17.18 -8.15
CA HIS A 103 10.16 18.07 -9.31
C HIS A 103 9.01 19.07 -9.12
N SER A 104 8.69 19.46 -7.88
CA SER A 104 7.53 20.33 -7.56
C SER A 104 7.56 21.72 -8.22
N LYS A 105 8.72 22.16 -8.74
CA LYS A 105 8.88 23.46 -9.41
C LYS A 105 8.77 23.40 -10.93
N ASP A 106 8.83 22.24 -11.52
CA ASP A 106 8.69 21.99 -12.96
C ASP A 106 7.38 21.24 -13.22
N GLU A 107 6.38 21.96 -13.72
CA GLU A 107 5.03 21.41 -13.95
C GLU A 107 5.04 20.21 -14.91
N LYS A 108 5.90 20.23 -15.94
CA LYS A 108 6.01 19.10 -16.88
C LYS A 108 6.64 17.89 -16.22
N ALA A 109 7.74 18.07 -15.51
CA ALA A 109 8.41 16.98 -14.81
C ALA A 109 7.51 16.43 -13.70
N PHE A 110 6.83 17.29 -12.94
CA PHE A 110 5.87 16.88 -11.92
C PHE A 110 4.74 16.02 -12.49
N ARG A 111 4.15 16.43 -13.61
CA ARG A 111 3.11 15.63 -14.27
C ARG A 111 3.65 14.28 -14.74
N GLN A 112 4.86 14.22 -15.30
CA GLN A 112 5.50 12.98 -15.71
C GLN A 112 5.74 12.04 -14.53
N ASP A 113 6.15 12.57 -13.38
CA ASP A 113 6.30 11.80 -12.15
C ASP A 113 4.97 11.21 -11.69
N LEU A 114 3.90 12.00 -11.68
CA LEU A 114 2.55 11.51 -11.34
C LEU A 114 2.09 10.38 -12.28
N GLU A 115 2.30 10.54 -13.60
CA GLU A 115 1.96 9.50 -14.57
C GLU A 115 2.81 8.23 -14.38
N ALA A 116 4.10 8.37 -14.02
CA ALA A 116 4.97 7.24 -13.74
C ALA A 116 4.54 6.49 -12.47
N ILE A 117 4.16 7.21 -11.41
CA ILE A 117 3.62 6.64 -10.17
C ILE A 117 2.32 5.88 -10.47
N ALA A 118 1.37 6.52 -11.14
CA ALA A 118 0.11 5.89 -11.51
C ALA A 118 0.31 4.63 -12.38
N ARG A 119 1.25 4.68 -13.34
CA ARG A 119 1.61 3.54 -14.18
C ARG A 119 2.20 2.39 -13.37
N THR A 120 3.01 2.68 -12.36
CA THR A 120 3.59 1.67 -11.47
C THR A 120 2.51 0.98 -10.66
N THR A 121 1.61 1.74 -10.04
CA THR A 121 0.47 1.21 -9.29
C THR A 121 -0.43 0.33 -10.15
N LEU A 122 -0.81 0.81 -11.35
CA LEU A 122 -1.66 0.07 -12.27
C LEU A 122 -1.01 -1.20 -12.85
N SER A 123 0.31 -1.29 -12.84
CA SER A 123 1.04 -2.47 -13.34
C SER A 123 0.72 -3.75 -12.57
N SER A 124 0.35 -3.64 -11.31
CA SER A 124 -0.03 -4.75 -10.43
C SER A 124 -1.56 -5.00 -10.37
N LYS A 125 -2.35 -4.18 -11.04
CA LYS A 125 -3.82 -4.24 -11.00
C LYS A 125 -4.40 -4.90 -12.26
N VAL A 126 -5.71 -5.13 -12.26
CA VAL A 126 -6.44 -5.72 -13.41
C VAL A 126 -6.28 -4.91 -14.70
N LEU A 127 -6.15 -3.59 -14.58
CA LEU A 127 -5.97 -2.65 -15.69
C LEU A 127 -4.53 -2.58 -16.24
N SER A 128 -3.68 -3.55 -15.93
CA SER A 128 -2.26 -3.55 -16.33
C SER A 128 -2.04 -3.49 -17.85
N GLN A 129 -2.97 -3.96 -18.66
CA GLN A 129 -2.88 -3.92 -20.12
C GLN A 129 -3.08 -2.50 -20.67
N ASP A 130 -3.99 -1.73 -20.08
CA ASP A 130 -4.36 -0.37 -20.52
C ASP A 130 -3.78 0.71 -19.57
N ARG A 131 -2.74 0.37 -18.82
CA ARG A 131 -2.14 1.21 -17.79
C ARG A 131 -1.72 2.59 -18.29
N ASP A 132 -1.29 2.72 -19.55
CA ASP A 132 -0.82 4.00 -20.09
C ASP A 132 -1.99 4.98 -20.32
N GLN A 133 -3.15 4.48 -20.71
CA GLN A 133 -4.37 5.29 -20.82
C GLN A 133 -4.92 5.66 -19.44
N PHE A 134 -5.08 4.66 -18.57
CA PHE A 134 -5.66 4.88 -17.24
C PHE A 134 -4.75 5.70 -16.31
N SER A 135 -3.42 5.63 -16.44
CA SER A 135 -2.52 6.48 -15.67
C SER A 135 -2.71 7.96 -16.00
N LYS A 136 -2.83 8.31 -17.28
CA LYS A 136 -3.11 9.69 -17.69
C LYS A 136 -4.47 10.16 -17.21
N LEU A 137 -5.49 9.32 -17.37
CA LEU A 137 -6.85 9.63 -16.92
C LEU A 137 -6.90 9.87 -15.39
N ALA A 138 -6.23 9.02 -14.61
CA ALA A 138 -6.16 9.17 -13.15
C ALA A 138 -5.45 10.48 -12.75
N VAL A 139 -4.32 10.80 -13.39
CA VAL A 139 -3.59 12.05 -13.13
C VAL A 139 -4.44 13.26 -13.51
N ASP A 140 -5.12 13.24 -14.64
CA ASP A 140 -6.02 14.32 -15.05
C ASP A 140 -7.16 14.55 -14.05
N ALA A 141 -7.75 13.46 -13.54
CA ALA A 141 -8.80 13.54 -12.55
C ALA A 141 -8.31 14.14 -11.23
N VAL A 142 -7.15 13.67 -10.72
CA VAL A 142 -6.58 14.15 -9.47
C VAL A 142 -6.13 15.62 -9.57
N LEU A 143 -5.52 16.03 -10.68
CA LEU A 143 -5.13 17.42 -10.88
C LEU A 143 -6.33 18.38 -10.93
N LYS A 144 -7.50 17.91 -11.39
CA LYS A 144 -8.75 18.68 -11.36
C LYS A 144 -9.31 18.90 -9.96
N LEU A 145 -8.91 18.10 -8.97
CA LEU A 145 -9.31 18.32 -7.57
C LEU A 145 -8.65 19.55 -6.93
N GLY A 146 -7.68 20.18 -7.60
CA GLY A 146 -7.06 21.41 -7.14
C GLY A 146 -6.37 21.33 -5.78
N GLY A 147 -5.80 20.17 -5.45
CA GLY A 147 -5.11 19.90 -4.18
C GLY A 147 -5.99 19.28 -3.09
N SER A 148 -7.28 19.03 -3.35
CA SER A 148 -8.10 18.21 -2.45
C SER A 148 -7.67 16.73 -2.52
N THR A 149 -7.62 16.08 -1.38
CA THR A 149 -7.36 14.63 -1.25
C THR A 149 -8.66 13.81 -1.16
N ASP A 150 -9.81 14.48 -1.23
CA ASP A 150 -11.12 13.82 -1.15
C ASP A 150 -11.51 13.20 -2.49
N LEU A 151 -11.32 11.89 -2.60
CA LEU A 151 -11.62 11.11 -3.81
C LEU A 151 -13.13 10.93 -4.06
N THR A 152 -14.00 11.29 -3.11
CA THR A 152 -15.46 11.19 -3.31
C THR A 152 -15.98 12.14 -4.38
N HIS A 153 -15.18 13.17 -4.71
CA HIS A 153 -15.48 14.10 -5.80
C HIS A 153 -15.19 13.52 -7.20
N ILE A 154 -14.54 12.35 -7.29
CA ILE A 154 -14.30 11.65 -8.56
C ILE A 154 -15.35 10.56 -8.72
N GLN A 155 -16.23 10.72 -9.69
CA GLN A 155 -17.27 9.76 -9.99
C GLN A 155 -16.91 8.94 -11.23
N ILE A 156 -16.96 7.61 -11.13
CA ILE A 156 -16.75 6.70 -12.26
C ILE A 156 -18.11 6.22 -12.74
N ILE A 157 -18.46 6.61 -13.97
CA ILE A 157 -19.72 6.21 -14.63
C ILE A 157 -19.35 5.10 -15.62
N LYS A 158 -20.04 3.95 -15.51
CA LYS A 158 -19.89 2.80 -16.41
C LYS A 158 -20.91 2.87 -17.53
#